data_7de62c42c2f20f8eb48e19c5d8a09359
#
_entry.id   7de62c42c2f20f8eb48e19c5d8a09359
#
_cell.length_a   1.000
_cell.length_b   1.000
_cell.length_c   1.000
_cell.angle_alpha   90.00
_cell.angle_beta   90.00
_cell.angle_gamma   90.00
#
_symmetry.space_group_name_H-M   'P 1'
#
loop_
_entity.id
_entity.type
_entity.pdbx_description
1 polymer ?
#
loop_
_entity_poly.entity_id
_entity_poly.type
_entity_poly.pdbx_seq_one_letter_code
_entity_poly.pdbx_strand_id
1 'polypeptide(L)'
;MRLLILKHFEFDDPAFILSWTEQRQHTASIIYPPDFFTAPSLDSFDFLIILGGPMSAYQDDVFPWLQAEKIFIKSAIDAGKNVLGICLGAQLLAEVLGGKVYRNAHKEIGWHPVTRTGIQHPLFTGVPDTFESFHWHGDCFDIPEDAIPLAYSEACRVQAFAYGEKVLGLQFHLETTPSCMETMLTEWHYEIIKAPYIQSGKQIMDQSYRSNQSFLILGNILDQFEQITDRKGIAI
;
A
#
# COMPACT_ATOMS: atom_id res chain seq x y z
N MET A 1 5.83 18.00 5.54
CA MET A 1 5.26 17.54 4.23
C MET A 1 3.74 17.69 4.24
N ARG A 2 3.14 17.78 3.05
CA ARG A 2 1.70 17.72 2.80
C ARG A 2 1.40 16.35 2.19
N LEU A 3 0.61 15.53 2.87
CA LEU A 3 0.22 14.21 2.42
C LEU A 3 -1.12 14.29 1.67
N LEU A 4 -1.23 13.53 0.59
CA LEU A 4 -2.49 13.25 -0.09
C LEU A 4 -2.74 11.76 0.00
N ILE A 5 -3.89 11.36 0.56
CA ILE A 5 -4.27 9.96 0.76
C ILE A 5 -5.45 9.65 -0.15
N LEU A 6 -5.33 8.66 -1.03
CA LEU A 6 -6.43 8.12 -1.82
C LEU A 6 -6.96 6.87 -1.10
N LYS A 7 -8.26 6.87 -0.80
CA LYS A 7 -8.97 5.84 -0.04
C LYS A 7 -10.10 5.26 -0.90
N HIS A 8 -10.27 3.92 -0.97
CA HIS A 8 -11.13 3.29 -1.97
C HIS A 8 -12.35 2.55 -1.41
N PHE A 9 -12.50 2.45 -0.10
CA PHE A 9 -13.69 1.93 0.55
C PHE A 9 -14.01 2.68 1.84
N GLU A 10 -15.28 2.69 2.23
CA GLU A 10 -15.78 3.62 3.24
C GLU A 10 -15.15 3.41 4.62
N PHE A 11 -14.98 2.16 5.04
CA PHE A 11 -14.46 1.81 6.37
C PHE A 11 -12.93 1.58 6.39
N ASP A 12 -12.21 1.90 5.33
CA ASP A 12 -10.74 1.92 5.37
C ASP A 12 -10.25 2.94 6.40
N ASP A 13 -9.29 2.55 7.20
CA ASP A 13 -8.88 3.34 8.37
C ASP A 13 -7.39 3.71 8.31
N PRO A 14 -7.06 4.91 7.78
CA PRO A 14 -5.69 5.40 7.78
C PRO A 14 -5.22 5.99 9.12
N ALA A 15 -5.84 5.61 10.24
CA ALA A 15 -5.61 6.23 11.55
C ALA A 15 -4.13 6.27 11.94
N PHE A 16 -3.37 5.21 11.69
CA PHE A 16 -1.95 5.21 11.99
C PHE A 16 -1.18 6.25 11.17
N ILE A 17 -1.45 6.35 9.87
CA ILE A 17 -0.83 7.32 8.95
C ILE A 17 -1.17 8.75 9.40
N LEU A 18 -2.42 9.00 9.76
CA LEU A 18 -2.87 10.31 10.25
C LEU A 18 -2.21 10.67 11.58
N SER A 19 -2.11 9.72 12.52
CA SER A 19 -1.41 9.91 13.79
C SER A 19 0.08 10.22 13.60
N TRP A 20 0.76 9.49 12.70
CA TRP A 20 2.15 9.77 12.34
C TRP A 20 2.29 11.17 11.73
N THR A 21 1.37 11.55 10.83
CA THR A 21 1.32 12.87 10.18
C THR A 21 1.22 14.00 11.21
N GLU A 22 0.33 13.85 12.20
CA GLU A 22 0.14 14.83 13.27
C GLU A 22 1.37 14.93 14.17
N GLN A 23 1.92 13.80 14.61
CA GLN A 23 3.13 13.75 15.47
C GLN A 23 4.34 14.43 14.83
N ARG A 24 4.46 14.37 13.49
CA ARG A 24 5.53 15.01 12.72
C ARG A 24 5.20 16.42 12.26
N GLN A 25 4.06 16.99 12.69
CA GLN A 25 3.59 18.34 12.29
C GLN A 25 3.44 18.49 10.77
N HIS A 26 3.05 17.41 10.11
CA HIS A 26 2.67 17.39 8.71
C HIS A 26 1.17 17.65 8.55
N THR A 27 0.70 17.80 7.32
CA THR A 27 -0.74 17.91 7.03
C THR A 27 -1.17 16.78 6.10
N ALA A 28 -2.40 16.31 6.23
CA ALA A 28 -2.97 15.30 5.35
C ALA A 28 -4.32 15.76 4.80
N SER A 29 -4.58 15.40 3.55
CA SER A 29 -5.89 15.46 2.92
C SER A 29 -6.26 14.08 2.38
N ILE A 30 -7.54 13.73 2.45
CA ILE A 30 -8.06 12.44 1.98
C ILE A 30 -9.02 12.72 0.83
N ILE A 31 -8.86 11.96 -0.26
CA ILE A 31 -9.80 11.91 -1.39
C ILE A 31 -10.37 10.50 -1.46
N TYR A 32 -11.66 10.40 -1.78
CA TYR A 32 -12.38 9.16 -2.00
C TYR A 32 -12.74 9.01 -3.50
N PRO A 33 -11.87 8.44 -4.34
CA PRO A 33 -12.07 8.35 -5.78
C PRO A 33 -13.37 7.68 -6.24
N PRO A 34 -13.90 6.63 -5.53
CA PRO A 34 -15.15 5.99 -5.91
C PRO A 34 -16.37 6.90 -6.01
N ASP A 35 -16.45 7.97 -5.21
CA ASP A 35 -17.57 8.93 -5.30
C ASP A 35 -17.42 9.85 -6.51
N PHE A 36 -16.27 10.49 -6.59
CA PHE A 36 -15.92 11.38 -7.69
C PHE A 36 -14.43 11.72 -7.64
N PHE A 37 -13.70 11.39 -8.71
CA PHE A 37 -12.28 11.70 -8.78
C PHE A 37 -12.00 12.89 -9.68
N THR A 38 -11.56 14.01 -9.06
CA THR A 38 -10.91 15.12 -9.75
C THR A 38 -9.47 15.20 -9.27
N ALA A 39 -8.53 15.04 -10.20
CA ALA A 39 -7.11 15.10 -9.89
C ALA A 39 -6.76 16.46 -9.27
N PRO A 40 -6.22 16.49 -8.02
CA PRO A 40 -5.76 17.76 -7.44
C PRO A 40 -4.48 18.24 -8.13
N SER A 41 -4.14 19.53 -7.91
CA SER A 41 -2.87 20.05 -8.39
C SER A 41 -1.69 19.31 -7.79
N LEU A 42 -0.70 18.98 -8.61
CA LEU A 42 0.54 18.36 -8.14
C LEU A 42 1.31 19.23 -7.14
N ASP A 43 1.09 20.56 -7.16
CA ASP A 43 1.70 21.49 -6.21
C ASP A 43 1.03 21.48 -4.83
N SER A 44 -0.12 20.79 -4.68
CA SER A 44 -0.87 20.78 -3.42
C SER A 44 -0.34 19.79 -2.39
N PHE A 45 0.50 18.83 -2.80
CA PHE A 45 1.05 17.78 -1.93
C PHE A 45 2.51 17.46 -2.26
N ASP A 46 3.19 16.84 -1.30
CA ASP A 46 4.59 16.40 -1.41
C ASP A 46 4.69 14.87 -1.42
N PHE A 47 3.72 14.18 -0.81
CA PHE A 47 3.67 12.74 -0.65
C PHE A 47 2.27 12.20 -0.95
N LEU A 48 2.17 11.28 -1.92
CA LEU A 48 0.95 10.56 -2.30
C LEU A 48 0.93 9.19 -1.64
N ILE A 49 -0.12 8.86 -0.92
CA ILE A 49 -0.37 7.52 -0.36
C ILE A 49 -1.65 6.98 -1.00
N ILE A 50 -1.57 5.81 -1.61
CA ILE A 50 -2.66 5.13 -2.30
C ILE A 50 -2.99 3.88 -1.52
N LEU A 51 -4.13 3.85 -0.88
CA LEU A 51 -4.55 2.74 -0.02
C LEU A 51 -5.10 1.55 -0.80
N GLY A 52 -5.50 0.51 -0.08
CA GLY A 52 -6.14 -0.67 -0.62
C GLY A 52 -7.55 -0.43 -1.16
N GLY A 53 -8.15 -1.47 -1.74
CA GLY A 53 -9.53 -1.44 -2.23
C GLY A 53 -9.99 -2.80 -2.73
N PRO A 54 -11.32 -3.04 -2.77
CA PRO A 54 -11.89 -4.32 -3.21
C PRO A 54 -11.89 -4.51 -4.73
N MET A 55 -11.51 -3.47 -5.50
CA MET A 55 -11.44 -3.51 -6.96
C MET A 55 -10.15 -4.21 -7.41
N SER A 56 -10.14 -4.79 -8.61
CA SER A 56 -8.91 -5.13 -9.31
C SER A 56 -8.42 -3.94 -10.14
N ALA A 57 -7.10 -3.71 -10.17
CA ALA A 57 -6.52 -2.57 -10.88
C ALA A 57 -6.92 -2.50 -12.36
N TYR A 58 -7.23 -3.64 -12.98
CA TYR A 58 -7.63 -3.76 -14.40
C TYR A 58 -9.14 -3.65 -14.65
N GLN A 59 -9.95 -3.22 -13.66
CA GLN A 59 -11.41 -3.08 -13.79
C GLN A 59 -11.84 -1.67 -14.21
N ASP A 60 -11.14 -1.05 -15.14
CA ASP A 60 -11.44 0.31 -15.64
C ASP A 60 -12.81 0.42 -16.31
N ASP A 61 -13.29 -0.66 -16.90
CA ASP A 61 -14.63 -0.76 -17.53
C ASP A 61 -15.77 -0.77 -16.50
N VAL A 62 -15.50 -1.27 -15.29
CA VAL A 62 -16.45 -1.31 -14.17
C VAL A 62 -16.35 -0.05 -13.31
N PHE A 63 -15.12 0.44 -13.10
CA PHE A 63 -14.79 1.58 -12.26
C PHE A 63 -14.03 2.65 -13.07
N PRO A 64 -14.73 3.49 -13.88
CA PRO A 64 -14.09 4.45 -14.79
C PRO A 64 -13.15 5.46 -14.10
N TRP A 65 -13.35 5.72 -12.80
CA TRP A 65 -12.49 6.60 -12.03
C TRP A 65 -11.05 6.03 -11.87
N LEU A 66 -10.86 4.71 -11.95
CA LEU A 66 -9.52 4.08 -11.92
C LEU A 66 -8.62 4.61 -13.03
N GLN A 67 -9.15 4.83 -14.24
CA GLN A 67 -8.37 5.37 -15.35
C GLN A 67 -7.84 6.77 -15.04
N ALA A 68 -8.70 7.65 -14.51
CA ALA A 68 -8.31 9.01 -14.14
C ALA A 68 -7.29 9.02 -12.99
N GLU A 69 -7.46 8.12 -12.03
CA GLU A 69 -6.52 7.94 -10.91
C GLU A 69 -5.16 7.44 -11.40
N LYS A 70 -5.10 6.44 -12.29
CA LYS A 70 -3.85 5.95 -12.89
C LYS A 70 -3.09 7.07 -13.61
N ILE A 71 -3.79 7.91 -14.38
CA ILE A 71 -3.17 9.07 -15.04
C ILE A 71 -2.60 10.04 -14.00
N PHE A 72 -3.31 10.28 -12.91
CA PHE A 72 -2.86 11.13 -11.82
C PHE A 72 -1.64 10.54 -11.09
N ILE A 73 -1.68 9.24 -10.75
CA ILE A 73 -0.55 8.53 -10.13
C ILE A 73 0.70 8.64 -11.00
N LYS A 74 0.57 8.36 -12.31
CA LYS A 74 1.69 8.50 -13.25
C LYS A 74 2.25 9.93 -13.26
N SER A 75 1.37 10.94 -13.28
CA SER A 75 1.77 12.34 -13.25
C SER A 75 2.50 12.71 -11.95
N ALA A 76 2.08 12.16 -10.81
CA ALA A 76 2.75 12.37 -9.52
C ALA A 76 4.16 11.74 -9.49
N ILE A 77 4.31 10.53 -10.05
CA ILE A 77 5.61 9.86 -10.19
C ILE A 77 6.53 10.67 -11.09
N ASP A 78 6.06 11.10 -12.27
CA ASP A 78 6.85 11.88 -13.25
C ASP A 78 7.26 13.26 -12.69
N ALA A 79 6.43 13.84 -11.82
CA ALA A 79 6.76 15.07 -11.09
C ALA A 79 7.74 14.84 -9.91
N GLY A 80 8.19 13.61 -9.69
CA GLY A 80 9.14 13.25 -8.64
C GLY A 80 8.59 13.37 -7.23
N LYS A 81 7.27 13.17 -7.05
CA LYS A 81 6.65 13.10 -5.72
C LYS A 81 7.05 11.82 -4.99
N ASN A 82 6.99 11.81 -3.67
CA ASN A 82 7.01 10.57 -2.91
C ASN A 82 5.69 9.83 -3.14
N VAL A 83 5.74 8.52 -3.37
CA VAL A 83 4.53 7.71 -3.61
C VAL A 83 4.62 6.39 -2.88
N LEU A 84 3.63 6.09 -2.04
CA LEU A 84 3.44 4.80 -1.39
C LEU A 84 2.11 4.20 -1.86
N GLY A 85 2.15 3.02 -2.45
CA GLY A 85 0.96 2.24 -2.77
C GLY A 85 0.83 1.02 -1.87
N ILE A 86 -0.37 0.76 -1.34
CA ILE A 86 -0.69 -0.37 -0.47
C ILE A 86 -1.79 -1.20 -1.12
N CYS A 87 -1.59 -2.49 -1.28
CA CYS A 87 -2.50 -3.48 -1.86
C CYS A 87 -2.96 -3.04 -3.27
N LEU A 88 -4.20 -2.58 -3.45
CA LEU A 88 -4.66 -1.99 -4.73
C LEU A 88 -3.73 -0.87 -5.19
N GLY A 89 -3.28 0.00 -4.27
CA GLY A 89 -2.34 1.07 -4.58
C GLY A 89 -1.02 0.56 -5.15
N ALA A 90 -0.48 -0.55 -4.64
CA ALA A 90 0.72 -1.18 -5.19
C ALA A 90 0.48 -1.77 -6.59
N GLN A 91 -0.71 -2.35 -6.82
CA GLN A 91 -1.12 -2.87 -8.12
C GLN A 91 -1.28 -1.74 -9.15
N LEU A 92 -1.90 -0.62 -8.76
CA LEU A 92 -2.00 0.58 -9.62
C LEU A 92 -0.61 1.13 -9.97
N LEU A 93 0.30 1.20 -8.98
CA LEU A 93 1.70 1.59 -9.22
C LEU A 93 2.38 0.66 -10.21
N ALA A 94 2.25 -0.66 -10.04
CA ALA A 94 2.84 -1.62 -10.95
C ALA A 94 2.33 -1.42 -12.39
N GLU A 95 1.01 -1.23 -12.57
CA GLU A 95 0.39 -1.06 -13.88
C GLU A 95 0.81 0.25 -14.57
N VAL A 96 0.79 1.38 -13.85
CA VAL A 96 1.19 2.68 -14.44
C VAL A 96 2.68 2.76 -14.77
N LEU A 97 3.49 1.88 -14.19
CA LEU A 97 4.91 1.74 -14.47
C LEU A 97 5.20 0.66 -15.54
N GLY A 98 4.16 0.08 -16.15
CA GLY A 98 4.28 -0.89 -17.24
C GLY A 98 4.34 -2.35 -16.82
N GLY A 99 4.16 -2.67 -15.54
CA GLY A 99 3.92 -4.02 -15.04
C GLY A 99 2.52 -4.51 -15.38
N LYS A 100 2.25 -5.79 -15.14
CA LYS A 100 0.94 -6.40 -15.38
C LYS A 100 0.34 -6.87 -14.06
N VAL A 101 -0.92 -6.51 -13.80
CA VAL A 101 -1.72 -7.03 -12.67
C VAL A 101 -2.57 -8.19 -13.14
N TYR A 102 -2.65 -9.25 -12.35
CA TYR A 102 -3.39 -10.45 -12.70
C TYR A 102 -3.81 -11.25 -11.45
N ARG A 103 -4.75 -12.16 -11.63
CA ARG A 103 -5.21 -13.05 -10.56
C ARG A 103 -4.08 -13.99 -10.13
N ASN A 104 -3.74 -13.99 -8.83
CA ASN A 104 -2.78 -14.92 -8.26
C ASN A 104 -3.36 -16.35 -8.17
N ALA A 105 -2.49 -17.35 -8.12
CA ALA A 105 -2.87 -18.75 -7.92
C ALA A 105 -3.57 -18.98 -6.57
N HIS A 106 -3.18 -18.22 -5.55
CA HIS A 106 -3.74 -18.29 -4.20
C HIS A 106 -4.11 -16.90 -3.71
N LYS A 107 -5.24 -16.79 -2.99
CA LYS A 107 -5.52 -15.61 -2.14
C LYS A 107 -4.70 -15.73 -0.86
N GLU A 108 -4.24 -14.59 -0.36
CA GLU A 108 -3.70 -14.47 0.99
C GLU A 108 -4.66 -13.62 1.82
N ILE A 109 -5.25 -14.22 2.85
CA ILE A 109 -6.14 -13.53 3.80
C ILE A 109 -5.73 -13.93 5.22
N GLY A 110 -5.36 -12.94 6.01
CA GLY A 110 -4.89 -13.10 7.39
C GLY A 110 -3.44 -12.72 7.57
N TRP A 111 -2.82 -13.23 8.61
CA TRP A 111 -1.44 -12.95 9.00
C TRP A 111 -0.51 -13.99 8.39
N HIS A 112 0.36 -13.55 7.50
CA HIS A 112 1.32 -14.41 6.80
C HIS A 112 2.73 -13.81 6.81
N PRO A 113 3.78 -14.64 6.80
CA PRO A 113 5.15 -14.15 6.79
C PRO A 113 5.49 -13.52 5.43
N VAL A 114 6.16 -12.38 5.51
CA VAL A 114 6.79 -11.68 4.39
C VAL A 114 8.29 -11.75 4.59
N THR A 115 9.03 -12.12 3.56
CA THR A 115 10.49 -12.23 3.58
C THR A 115 11.11 -11.24 2.61
N ARG A 116 12.14 -10.53 3.05
CA ARG A 116 12.91 -9.61 2.19
C ARG A 116 13.75 -10.39 1.17
N THR A 117 13.94 -9.79 0.00
CA THR A 117 14.82 -10.35 -1.04
C THR A 117 16.31 -10.22 -0.70
N GLY A 118 16.67 -9.43 0.31
CA GLY A 118 18.05 -9.08 0.65
C GLY A 118 18.59 -7.88 -0.13
N ILE A 119 17.90 -7.41 -1.16
CA ILE A 119 18.28 -6.20 -1.90
C ILE A 119 18.07 -4.98 -0.98
N GLN A 120 19.08 -4.11 -0.92
CA GLN A 120 19.03 -2.92 -0.09
C GLN A 120 18.36 -1.77 -0.85
N HIS A 121 17.44 -1.09 -0.18
CA HIS A 121 16.82 0.12 -0.69
C HIS A 121 16.55 1.11 0.48
N PRO A 122 16.79 2.43 0.31
CA PRO A 122 16.61 3.41 1.39
C PRO A 122 15.23 3.35 2.04
N LEU A 123 14.14 3.26 1.26
CA LEU A 123 12.77 3.19 1.77
C LEU A 123 12.48 1.91 2.58
N PHE A 124 13.31 0.90 2.50
CA PHE A 124 13.15 -0.39 3.20
C PHE A 124 14.21 -0.60 4.30
N THR A 125 14.96 0.47 4.63
CA THR A 125 15.96 0.45 5.71
C THR A 125 15.27 0.20 7.05
N GLY A 126 15.81 -0.74 7.85
CA GLY A 126 15.26 -1.08 9.17
C GLY A 126 14.02 -1.99 9.14
N VAL A 127 13.50 -2.36 7.98
CA VAL A 127 12.49 -3.41 7.88
C VAL A 127 13.12 -4.77 8.20
N PRO A 128 12.54 -5.61 9.09
CA PRO A 128 13.07 -6.93 9.42
C PRO A 128 13.21 -7.85 8.22
N ASP A 129 14.17 -8.79 8.25
CA ASP A 129 14.39 -9.75 7.15
C ASP A 129 13.17 -10.65 6.91
N THR A 130 12.45 -11.00 7.98
CA THR A 130 11.16 -11.69 7.92
C THR A 130 10.25 -11.12 8.99
N PHE A 131 9.01 -10.87 8.65
CA PHE A 131 8.00 -10.33 9.57
C PHE A 131 6.61 -10.85 9.17
N GLU A 132 5.70 -10.90 10.14
CA GLU A 132 4.29 -11.20 9.88
C GLU A 132 3.56 -9.93 9.47
N SER A 133 2.78 -10.00 8.41
CA SER A 133 1.94 -8.89 7.95
C SER A 133 0.52 -9.36 7.69
N PHE A 134 -0.42 -8.42 7.75
CA PHE A 134 -1.80 -8.67 7.38
C PHE A 134 -1.95 -8.63 5.86
N HIS A 135 -2.67 -9.59 5.31
CA HIS A 135 -2.96 -9.73 3.89
C HIS A 135 -4.46 -9.82 3.66
N TRP A 136 -4.93 -9.20 2.59
CA TRP A 136 -6.27 -9.43 2.05
C TRP A 136 -6.24 -9.15 0.55
N HIS A 137 -5.68 -10.06 -0.22
CA HIS A 137 -5.57 -9.90 -1.67
C HIS A 137 -5.67 -11.23 -2.41
N GLY A 138 -6.16 -11.16 -3.65
CA GLY A 138 -6.24 -12.28 -4.57
C GLY A 138 -5.57 -12.00 -5.91
N ASP A 139 -5.18 -10.77 -6.15
CA ASP A 139 -4.41 -10.35 -7.30
C ASP A 139 -2.94 -10.13 -6.92
N CYS A 140 -2.07 -10.23 -7.90
CA CYS A 140 -0.64 -9.94 -7.81
C CYS A 140 -0.20 -9.21 -9.09
N PHE A 141 1.08 -8.85 -9.15
CA PHE A 141 1.63 -8.11 -10.28
C PHE A 141 3.03 -8.59 -10.65
N ASP A 142 3.36 -8.44 -11.92
CA ASP A 142 4.74 -8.52 -12.39
C ASP A 142 5.45 -7.21 -12.02
N ILE A 143 6.73 -7.31 -11.68
CA ILE A 143 7.56 -6.14 -11.39
C ILE A 143 7.74 -5.32 -12.66
N PRO A 144 7.48 -4.00 -12.62
CA PRO A 144 7.80 -3.12 -13.73
C PRO A 144 9.29 -3.16 -14.10
N GLU A 145 9.62 -2.89 -15.36
CA GLU A 145 10.99 -2.68 -15.78
C GLU A 145 11.65 -1.55 -14.94
N ASP A 146 12.88 -1.70 -14.55
CA ASP A 146 13.62 -0.79 -13.65
C ASP A 146 13.13 -0.76 -12.18
N ALA A 147 12.12 -1.52 -11.80
CA ALA A 147 11.72 -1.67 -10.39
C ALA A 147 12.55 -2.75 -9.68
N ILE A 148 12.74 -2.55 -8.39
CA ILE A 148 13.54 -3.43 -7.51
C ILE A 148 12.61 -4.26 -6.63
N PRO A 149 12.65 -5.61 -6.70
CA PRO A 149 11.88 -6.46 -5.79
C PRO A 149 12.46 -6.39 -4.39
N LEU A 150 11.64 -6.10 -3.39
CA LEU A 150 12.08 -5.93 -2.01
C LEU A 150 11.61 -7.04 -1.08
N ALA A 151 10.46 -7.66 -1.34
CA ALA A 151 9.91 -8.72 -0.51
C ALA A 151 9.03 -9.70 -1.29
N TYR A 152 8.84 -10.90 -0.73
CA TYR A 152 8.00 -11.97 -1.25
C TYR A 152 7.35 -12.77 -0.11
N SER A 153 6.31 -13.55 -0.42
CA SER A 153 5.74 -14.58 0.45
C SER A 153 5.74 -15.96 -0.23
N GLU A 154 5.34 -16.99 0.48
CA GLU A 154 5.21 -18.33 -0.10
C GLU A 154 4.16 -18.38 -1.22
N ALA A 155 3.07 -17.64 -1.08
CA ALA A 155 1.96 -17.61 -2.05
C ALA A 155 2.13 -16.55 -3.15
N CYS A 156 2.95 -15.52 -2.94
CA CYS A 156 3.10 -14.41 -3.88
C CYS A 156 4.57 -14.01 -4.03
N ARG A 157 5.07 -14.05 -5.28
CA ARG A 157 6.48 -13.78 -5.59
C ARG A 157 6.91 -12.34 -5.35
N VAL A 158 5.97 -11.41 -5.42
CA VAL A 158 6.23 -9.98 -5.25
C VAL A 158 5.26 -9.42 -4.22
N GLN A 159 5.78 -9.16 -3.04
CA GLN A 159 5.04 -8.54 -1.94
C GLN A 159 5.43 -7.07 -1.74
N ALA A 160 6.60 -6.67 -2.23
CA ALA A 160 7.00 -5.26 -2.23
C ALA A 160 7.99 -4.99 -3.34
N PHE A 161 7.92 -3.79 -3.90
CA PHE A 161 8.88 -3.27 -4.87
C PHE A 161 9.13 -1.77 -4.67
N ALA A 162 10.31 -1.30 -5.08
CA ALA A 162 10.61 0.11 -5.21
C ALA A 162 10.89 0.48 -6.67
N TYR A 163 10.56 1.72 -7.05
CA TYR A 163 10.90 2.30 -8.34
C TYR A 163 11.58 3.66 -8.13
N GLY A 164 12.82 3.78 -8.57
CA GLY A 164 13.67 4.91 -8.20
C GLY A 164 13.79 5.04 -6.68
N GLU A 165 14.04 6.25 -6.21
CA GLU A 165 14.25 6.52 -4.77
C GLU A 165 12.96 6.83 -3.99
N LYS A 166 11.84 7.09 -4.68
CA LYS A 166 10.67 7.74 -4.11
C LYS A 166 9.36 6.99 -4.24
N VAL A 167 9.34 5.85 -4.91
CA VAL A 167 8.12 5.05 -5.11
C VAL A 167 8.28 3.70 -4.44
N LEU A 168 7.31 3.34 -3.61
CA LEU A 168 7.25 2.05 -2.92
C LEU A 168 5.85 1.45 -3.07
N GLY A 169 5.77 0.20 -3.53
CA GLY A 169 4.56 -0.60 -3.54
C GLY A 169 4.64 -1.73 -2.51
N LEU A 170 3.60 -1.88 -1.69
CA LEU A 170 3.41 -2.94 -0.71
C LEU A 170 2.13 -3.70 -1.03
N GLN A 171 2.17 -4.98 -1.33
CA GLN A 171 0.98 -5.80 -1.57
C GLN A 171 0.24 -6.14 -0.27
N PHE A 172 0.97 -6.21 0.83
CA PHE A 172 0.46 -6.47 2.19
C PHE A 172 0.12 -5.18 2.92
N HIS A 173 -0.56 -5.32 4.06
CA HIS A 173 -1.05 -4.21 4.87
C HIS A 173 -0.23 -4.05 6.15
N LEU A 174 0.31 -2.85 6.36
CA LEU A 174 0.96 -2.45 7.61
C LEU A 174 0.13 -1.40 8.37
N GLU A 175 -0.91 -0.85 7.74
CA GLU A 175 -1.74 0.24 8.23
C GLU A 175 -3.03 -0.25 8.92
N THR A 176 -3.46 -1.50 8.61
CA THR A 176 -4.79 -1.98 9.01
C THR A 176 -4.94 -2.12 10.52
N THR A 177 -5.94 -1.44 11.07
CA THR A 177 -6.28 -1.50 12.50
C THR A 177 -7.10 -2.75 12.83
N PRO A 178 -7.09 -3.24 14.10
CA PRO A 178 -7.95 -4.33 14.53
C PRO A 178 -9.44 -4.07 14.25
N SER A 179 -9.90 -2.83 14.44
CA SER A 179 -11.29 -2.43 14.15
C SER A 179 -11.62 -2.53 12.65
N CYS A 180 -10.69 -2.14 11.78
CA CYS A 180 -10.85 -2.32 10.33
C CYS A 180 -10.95 -3.80 9.96
N MET A 181 -10.10 -4.66 10.57
CA MET A 181 -10.16 -6.12 10.35
C MET A 181 -11.51 -6.72 10.75
N GLU A 182 -12.08 -6.30 11.89
CA GLU A 182 -13.43 -6.75 12.32
C GLU A 182 -14.50 -6.37 11.29
N THR A 183 -14.42 -5.15 10.76
CA THR A 183 -15.35 -4.69 9.72
C THR A 183 -15.13 -5.46 8.41
N MET A 184 -13.89 -5.67 7.98
CA MET A 184 -13.58 -6.49 6.80
C MET A 184 -14.13 -7.91 6.93
N LEU A 185 -13.98 -8.54 8.11
CA LEU A 185 -14.51 -9.88 8.39
C LEU A 185 -16.04 -9.92 8.35
N THR A 186 -16.72 -8.82 8.64
CA THR A 186 -18.17 -8.71 8.57
C THR A 186 -18.62 -8.48 7.13
N GLU A 187 -18.08 -7.48 6.46
CA GLU A 187 -18.49 -7.05 5.12
C GLU A 187 -18.07 -8.04 4.02
N TRP A 188 -16.87 -8.62 4.17
CA TRP A 188 -16.27 -9.53 3.18
C TRP A 188 -16.17 -10.97 3.70
N HIS A 189 -17.06 -11.38 4.64
CA HIS A 189 -17.10 -12.72 5.23
C HIS A 189 -17.15 -13.86 4.17
N TYR A 190 -17.74 -13.60 3.01
CA TYR A 190 -17.86 -14.56 1.91
C TYR A 190 -16.50 -14.92 1.29
N GLU A 191 -15.45 -14.15 1.56
CA GLU A 191 -14.09 -14.46 1.13
C GLU A 191 -13.34 -15.43 2.07
N ILE A 192 -13.85 -15.61 3.30
CA ILE A 192 -13.27 -16.51 4.30
C ILE A 192 -13.69 -17.94 4.00
N ILE A 193 -13.03 -18.53 3.03
CA ILE A 193 -13.25 -19.91 2.60
C ILE A 193 -12.12 -20.82 3.06
N LYS A 194 -12.35 -22.14 3.11
CA LYS A 194 -11.30 -23.10 3.42
C LYS A 194 -10.38 -23.27 2.21
N ALA A 195 -9.24 -22.62 2.23
CA ALA A 195 -8.20 -22.70 1.20
C ALA A 195 -6.81 -22.48 1.81
N PRO A 196 -5.71 -22.86 1.10
CA PRO A 196 -4.37 -22.47 1.50
C PRO A 196 -4.27 -20.93 1.63
N TYR A 197 -3.52 -20.46 2.61
CA TYR A 197 -3.28 -19.03 2.86
C TYR A 197 -4.53 -18.19 3.18
N ILE A 198 -5.67 -18.81 3.51
CA ILE A 198 -6.85 -18.12 4.05
C ILE A 198 -7.08 -18.57 5.48
N GLN A 199 -6.86 -17.66 6.43
CA GLN A 199 -7.14 -17.88 7.84
C GLN A 199 -8.62 -17.68 8.14
N SER A 200 -9.14 -18.39 9.15
CA SER A 200 -10.49 -18.11 9.67
C SER A 200 -10.53 -16.75 10.37
N GLY A 201 -11.71 -16.14 10.45
CA GLY A 201 -11.89 -14.85 11.16
C GLY A 201 -11.38 -14.91 12.60
N LYS A 202 -11.58 -16.06 13.30
CA LYS A 202 -11.02 -16.25 14.65
C LYS A 202 -9.49 -16.21 14.66
N GLN A 203 -8.82 -16.90 13.74
CA GLN A 203 -7.36 -16.89 13.65
C GLN A 203 -6.81 -15.49 13.33
N ILE A 204 -7.51 -14.73 12.50
CA ILE A 204 -7.15 -13.34 12.18
C ILE A 204 -7.23 -12.46 13.43
N MET A 205 -8.37 -12.51 14.14
CA MET A 205 -8.58 -11.67 15.31
C MET A 205 -7.72 -12.05 16.52
N ASP A 206 -7.48 -13.34 16.74
CA ASP A 206 -6.55 -13.82 17.78
C ASP A 206 -5.12 -13.27 17.61
N GLN A 207 -4.76 -12.87 16.38
CA GLN A 207 -3.44 -12.34 16.02
C GLN A 207 -3.45 -10.82 15.76
N SER A 208 -4.57 -10.13 15.94
CA SER A 208 -4.71 -8.69 15.64
C SER A 208 -3.73 -7.80 16.41
N TYR A 209 -3.19 -8.28 17.55
CA TYR A 209 -2.11 -7.61 18.31
C TYR A 209 -0.84 -7.38 17.48
N ARG A 210 -0.64 -8.12 16.38
CA ARG A 210 0.49 -7.97 15.45
C ARG A 210 0.46 -6.63 14.70
N SER A 211 -0.71 -5.95 14.65
CA SER A 211 -0.81 -4.59 14.12
C SER A 211 0.17 -3.62 14.77
N ASN A 212 0.50 -3.81 16.06
CA ASN A 212 1.49 -2.97 16.74
C ASN A 212 2.87 -3.06 16.08
N GLN A 213 3.30 -4.26 15.65
CA GLN A 213 4.56 -4.42 14.93
C GLN A 213 4.45 -3.88 13.49
N SER A 214 3.32 -4.09 12.83
CA SER A 214 3.07 -3.52 11.49
C SER A 214 3.17 -2.00 11.52
N PHE A 215 2.58 -1.35 12.51
CA PHE A 215 2.67 0.10 12.69
C PHE A 215 4.11 0.60 12.91
N LEU A 216 4.93 -0.13 13.65
CA LEU A 216 6.35 0.23 13.80
C LEU A 216 7.11 0.14 12.46
N ILE A 217 6.84 -0.89 11.67
CA ILE A 217 7.45 -1.04 10.34
C ILE A 217 6.97 0.07 9.40
N LEU A 218 5.67 0.36 9.39
CA LEU A 218 5.12 1.45 8.57
C LEU A 218 5.68 2.81 8.99
N GLY A 219 5.73 3.08 10.28
CA GLY A 219 6.31 4.32 10.82
C GLY A 219 7.75 4.52 10.36
N ASN A 220 8.56 3.46 10.40
CA ASN A 220 9.93 3.49 9.89
C ASN A 220 9.97 3.78 8.37
N ILE A 221 9.10 3.18 7.57
CA ILE A 221 9.01 3.46 6.12
C ILE A 221 8.62 4.93 5.87
N LEU A 222 7.64 5.45 6.60
CA LEU A 222 7.20 6.85 6.47
C LEU A 222 8.33 7.81 6.86
N ASP A 223 9.11 7.49 7.89
CA ASP A 223 10.31 8.26 8.30
C ASP A 223 11.39 8.28 7.19
N GLN A 224 11.55 7.19 6.42
CA GLN A 224 12.46 7.19 5.27
C GLN A 224 11.99 8.14 4.17
N PHE A 225 10.68 8.20 3.89
CA PHE A 225 10.12 9.15 2.93
C PHE A 225 10.33 10.61 3.39
N GLU A 226 10.16 10.89 4.68
CA GLU A 226 10.44 12.21 5.25
C GLU A 226 11.90 12.61 5.04
N GLN A 227 12.84 11.73 5.37
CA GLN A 227 14.28 11.99 5.20
C GLN A 227 14.68 12.25 3.75
N ILE A 228 14.07 11.54 2.78
CA ILE A 228 14.33 11.78 1.35
C ILE A 228 13.84 13.16 0.92
N THR A 229 12.72 13.62 1.48
CA THR A 229 12.18 14.96 1.21
C THR A 229 13.11 16.05 1.74
N ASP A 230 13.59 15.90 2.97
CA ASP A 230 14.43 16.90 3.66
C ASP A 230 15.81 17.08 2.99
N ARG A 231 16.40 15.99 2.48
CA ARG A 231 17.70 16.06 1.75
C ARG A 231 17.66 16.97 0.54
N LYS A 232 16.52 17.17 -0.11
CA LYS A 232 16.37 18.09 -1.26
C LYS A 232 16.21 19.55 -0.85
N GLY A 233 15.79 19.84 0.39
CA GLY A 233 15.72 21.20 0.93
C GLY A 233 17.07 21.82 1.30
N ILE A 234 18.15 21.01 1.31
CA ILE A 234 19.50 21.46 1.71
C ILE A 234 20.43 21.69 0.49
N ALA A 235 20.02 21.25 -0.69
CA ALA A 235 20.78 21.46 -1.93
C ALA A 235 20.36 22.78 -2.61
N ILE A 236 20.80 23.93 -2.04
CA ILE A 236 20.81 25.27 -2.67
C ILE A 236 22.25 25.77 -2.70
#